data_ac2a160d19202bd29c6b6e6fadc868f4
#
_entry.id   ac2a160d19202bd29c6b6e6fadc868f4
#
_cell.length_a   1.000
_cell.length_b   1.000
_cell.length_c   1.000
_cell.angle_alpha   90.00
_cell.angle_beta   90.00
_cell.angle_gamma   90.00
#
_symmetry.space_group_name_H-M   'P 1'
#
loop_
_entity.id
_entity.type
_entity.pdbx_description
1 polymer ?
#
loop_
_entity_poly.entity_id
_entity_poly.type
_entity_poly.pdbx_seq_one_letter_code
_entity_poly.pdbx_strand_id
1 'polypeptide(L)'
;MIKVNTYFDGNVQSLGFERGGAAFTAGVVLPGAYTFDTQSKEHLTITVGEIEVQPPGSEWRTVKTGETVTIPANSSFDLKVKEPASYICKYT
;
A
#
# COMPACT_ATOMS: atom_id res chain seq x y z
N MET A 1 7.42 5.05 19.13
CA MET A 1 7.14 6.28 18.37
C MET A 1 6.54 5.92 17.04
N ILE A 2 5.52 6.65 16.61
CA ILE A 2 4.93 6.48 15.31
C ILE A 2 5.91 7.01 14.25
N LYS A 3 6.17 6.21 13.22
CA LYS A 3 7.04 6.61 12.13
C LYS A 3 6.21 7.23 11.00
N VAL A 4 6.54 8.44 10.58
CA VAL A 4 5.89 9.11 9.46
C VAL A 4 6.69 8.86 8.20
N ASN A 5 6.04 8.33 7.16
CA ASN A 5 6.64 8.08 5.85
C ASN A 5 5.96 8.97 4.80
N THR A 6 6.76 9.69 4.02
CA THR A 6 6.26 10.58 2.99
C THR A 6 6.89 10.19 1.65
N TYR A 7 6.06 9.97 0.64
CA TYR A 7 6.49 9.56 -0.69
C TYR A 7 5.86 10.46 -1.76
N PHE A 8 6.53 10.61 -2.90
CA PHE A 8 6.01 11.32 -4.08
C PHE A 8 5.48 12.72 -3.73
N ASP A 9 6.33 13.54 -3.09
CA ASP A 9 6.03 14.93 -2.70
C ASP A 9 4.78 15.04 -1.80
N GLY A 10 4.54 14.03 -0.97
CA GLY A 10 3.41 14.03 -0.03
C GLY A 10 2.12 13.47 -0.57
N ASN A 11 2.11 12.99 -1.83
CA ASN A 11 0.91 12.39 -2.41
C ASN A 11 0.60 11.01 -1.84
N VAL A 12 1.58 10.36 -1.24
CA VAL A 12 1.38 9.13 -0.47
C VAL A 12 2.05 9.31 0.88
N GLN A 13 1.29 9.13 1.96
CA GLN A 13 1.82 9.22 3.30
C GLN A 13 1.29 8.09 4.16
N SER A 14 2.12 7.57 5.05
CA SER A 14 1.73 6.52 5.96
C SER A 14 2.34 6.71 7.35
N LEU A 15 1.69 6.10 8.33
CA LEU A 15 2.14 6.07 9.71
C LEU A 15 2.49 4.62 10.06
N GLY A 16 3.73 4.39 10.47
CA GLY A 16 4.22 3.07 10.83
C GLY A 16 4.11 2.80 12.31
N PHE A 17 3.70 1.58 12.67
CA PHE A 17 3.59 1.14 14.05
C PHE A 17 3.72 -0.38 14.15
N GLU A 18 3.91 -0.88 15.36
CA GLU A 18 3.98 -2.32 15.62
C GLU A 18 2.88 -2.72 16.59
N ARG A 19 2.35 -3.92 16.39
CA ARG A 19 1.39 -4.52 17.30
C ARG A 19 1.49 -6.05 17.21
N GLY A 20 1.57 -6.70 18.38
CA GLY A 20 1.61 -8.17 18.44
C GLY A 20 2.77 -8.79 17.70
N GLY A 21 3.92 -8.11 17.67
CA GLY A 21 5.11 -8.59 16.98
C GLY A 21 5.10 -8.39 15.47
N ALA A 22 4.10 -7.71 14.92
CA ALA A 22 4.00 -7.42 13.50
C ALA A 22 4.12 -5.92 13.24
N ALA A 23 4.71 -5.58 12.08
CA ALA A 23 4.82 -4.18 11.64
C ALA A 23 3.65 -3.86 10.71
N PHE A 24 3.11 -2.65 10.86
CA PHE A 24 1.99 -2.14 10.07
C PHE A 24 2.26 -0.71 9.60
N THR A 25 1.59 -0.32 8.52
CA THR A 25 1.42 1.09 8.17
C THR A 25 -0.05 1.36 7.92
N ALA A 26 -0.49 2.58 8.30
CA ALA A 26 -1.80 3.11 7.94
C ALA A 26 -1.55 4.31 7.03
N GLY A 27 -2.11 4.30 5.84
CA GLY A 27 -1.75 5.29 4.84
C GLY A 27 -2.91 5.84 4.03
N VAL A 28 -2.60 6.96 3.37
CA VAL A 28 -3.49 7.63 2.43
C VAL A 28 -2.73 7.83 1.13
N VAL A 29 -3.40 7.57 0.01
CA VAL A 29 -2.84 7.76 -1.33
C VAL A 29 -3.77 8.67 -2.13
N LEU A 30 -3.19 9.74 -2.69
CA LEU A 30 -3.90 10.69 -3.55
C LEU A 30 -3.87 10.21 -5.01
N PRO A 31 -4.75 10.76 -5.88
CA PRO A 31 -4.77 10.37 -7.29
C PRO A 31 -3.42 10.47 -7.97
N GLY A 32 -3.08 9.47 -8.77
CA GLY A 32 -1.83 9.40 -9.49
C GLY A 32 -1.43 7.97 -9.84
N ALA A 33 -0.25 7.83 -10.43
CA ALA A 33 0.37 6.55 -10.74
C ALA A 33 1.70 6.46 -10.01
N TYR A 34 1.93 5.34 -9.31
CA TYR A 34 3.06 5.18 -8.42
C TYR A 34 3.71 3.81 -8.59
N THR A 35 5.01 3.74 -8.36
CA THR A 35 5.76 2.48 -8.29
C THR A 35 6.44 2.39 -6.93
N PHE A 36 6.23 1.28 -6.24
CA PHE A 36 6.84 1.00 -4.94
C PHE A 36 7.71 -0.25 -4.98
N ASP A 37 8.82 -0.20 -4.27
CA ASP A 37 9.67 -1.37 -4.06
C ASP A 37 9.33 -2.01 -2.72
N THR A 38 9.44 -3.35 -2.65
CA THR A 38 9.21 -4.10 -1.41
C THR A 38 10.49 -4.72 -0.92
N GLN A 39 10.67 -4.74 0.39
CA GLN A 39 11.74 -5.49 1.06
C GLN A 39 11.17 -6.74 1.69
N SER A 40 10.03 -6.61 2.37
CA SER A 40 9.30 -7.71 2.96
C SER A 40 7.96 -7.90 2.24
N LYS A 41 7.34 -9.04 2.49
CA LYS A 41 6.01 -9.35 1.96
C LYS A 41 4.98 -8.39 2.56
N GLU A 42 4.12 -7.83 1.72
CA GLU A 42 3.12 -6.85 2.12
C GLU A 42 1.71 -7.38 1.90
N HIS A 43 0.86 -7.20 2.92
CA HIS A 43 -0.56 -7.51 2.83
C HIS A 43 -1.31 -6.19 2.90
N LEU A 44 -1.73 -5.69 1.74
CA LEU A 44 -2.33 -4.38 1.57
C LEU A 44 -3.84 -4.50 1.55
N THR A 45 -4.50 -3.93 2.57
CA THR A 45 -5.97 -3.93 2.68
C THR A 45 -6.48 -2.51 2.49
N ILE A 46 -7.42 -2.31 1.56
CA ILE A 46 -8.03 -1.01 1.32
C ILE A 46 -9.10 -0.76 2.39
N THR A 47 -8.99 0.38 3.07
CA THR A 47 -9.93 0.77 4.13
C THR A 47 -11.01 1.73 3.61
N VAL A 48 -10.67 2.64 2.71
CA VAL A 48 -11.63 3.52 2.04
C VAL A 48 -11.25 3.66 0.57
N GLY A 49 -12.22 3.48 -0.31
CA GLY A 49 -12.03 3.68 -1.74
C GLY A 49 -11.61 2.43 -2.48
N GLU A 50 -10.93 2.61 -3.60
CA GLU A 50 -10.39 1.52 -4.41
C GLU A 50 -9.11 1.96 -5.11
N ILE A 51 -8.27 0.99 -5.43
CA ILE A 51 -7.04 1.22 -6.18
C ILE A 51 -6.93 0.18 -7.28
N GLU A 52 -6.17 0.50 -8.32
CA GLU A 52 -5.71 -0.48 -9.29
C GLU A 52 -4.26 -0.82 -8.94
N VAL A 53 -3.94 -2.11 -8.88
CA VAL A 53 -2.60 -2.58 -8.55
C VAL A 53 -2.14 -3.62 -9.55
N GLN A 54 -0.87 -3.52 -9.93
CA GLN A 54 -0.21 -4.54 -10.75
C GLN A 54 0.90 -5.16 -9.91
N PRO A 55 0.66 -6.35 -9.32
CA PRO A 55 1.71 -7.09 -8.64
C PRO A 55 2.79 -7.53 -9.64
N PRO A 56 4.02 -7.82 -9.19
CA PRO A 56 5.09 -8.23 -10.09
C PRO A 56 4.71 -9.49 -10.87
N GLY A 57 4.90 -9.45 -12.19
CA GLY A 57 4.59 -10.57 -13.07
C GLY A 57 3.12 -10.90 -13.24
N SER A 58 2.21 -10.01 -12.78
CA SER A 58 0.77 -10.22 -12.81
C SER A 58 0.08 -9.12 -13.60
N GLU A 59 -1.21 -9.34 -13.89
CA GLU A 59 -2.04 -8.33 -14.54
C GLU A 59 -2.55 -7.30 -13.54
N TRP A 60 -3.01 -6.16 -14.04
CA TRP A 60 -3.69 -5.15 -13.24
C TRP A 60 -4.97 -5.71 -12.64
N ARG A 61 -5.21 -5.40 -11.38
CA ARG A 61 -6.45 -5.76 -10.69
C ARG A 61 -6.95 -4.60 -9.84
N THR A 62 -8.27 -4.52 -9.68
CA THR A 62 -8.91 -3.55 -8.81
C THR A 62 -9.06 -4.15 -7.41
N VAL A 63 -8.62 -3.41 -6.40
CA VAL A 63 -8.77 -3.79 -4.99
C VAL A 63 -9.67 -2.75 -4.34
N LYS A 64 -10.80 -3.20 -3.80
CA LYS A 64 -11.85 -2.34 -3.22
C LYS A 64 -11.80 -2.38 -1.70
N THR A 65 -12.57 -1.48 -1.07
CA THR A 65 -12.69 -1.41 0.38
C THR A 65 -12.95 -2.80 0.98
N GLY A 66 -12.13 -3.18 1.97
CA GLY A 66 -12.21 -4.48 2.65
C GLY A 66 -11.44 -5.60 1.96
N GLU A 67 -10.98 -5.40 0.74
CA GLU A 67 -10.20 -6.40 0.01
C GLU A 67 -8.72 -6.26 0.28
N THR A 68 -7.99 -7.37 0.20
CA THR A 68 -6.55 -7.44 0.45
C THR A 68 -5.83 -7.98 -0.78
N VAL A 69 -4.70 -7.35 -1.13
CA VAL A 69 -3.75 -7.87 -2.11
C VAL A 69 -2.43 -8.13 -1.41
N THR A 70 -1.80 -9.24 -1.76
CA THR A 70 -0.49 -9.62 -1.21
C THR A 70 0.59 -9.40 -2.25
N ILE A 71 1.64 -8.67 -1.87
CA ILE A 71 2.78 -8.36 -2.72
C ILE A 71 4.00 -9.12 -2.16
N PRO A 72 4.74 -9.87 -3.00
CA PRO A 72 5.90 -10.60 -2.52
C PRO A 72 7.05 -9.68 -2.10
N ALA A 73 7.94 -10.22 -1.27
CA ALA A 73 9.15 -9.54 -0.84
C ALA A 73 10.12 -9.33 -2.01
N ASN A 74 11.03 -8.37 -1.86
CA ASN A 74 12.13 -8.11 -2.79
C ASN A 74 11.69 -7.94 -4.25
N SER A 75 10.62 -7.17 -4.44
CA SER A 75 10.04 -6.94 -5.76
C SER A 75 9.53 -5.51 -5.88
N SER A 76 8.81 -5.20 -6.95
CA SER A 76 8.17 -3.90 -7.12
C SER A 76 6.75 -4.09 -7.63
N PHE A 77 5.90 -3.10 -7.39
CA PHE A 77 4.52 -3.12 -7.88
C PHE A 77 4.08 -1.72 -8.25
N ASP A 78 3.10 -1.64 -9.16
CA ASP A 78 2.56 -0.38 -9.64
C ASP A 78 1.15 -0.16 -9.10
N LEU A 79 0.84 1.10 -8.80
CA LEU A 79 -0.49 1.55 -8.37
C LEU A 79 -1.02 2.61 -9.30
N LYS A 80 -2.34 2.58 -9.53
CA LYS A 80 -3.08 3.70 -10.14
C LYS A 80 -4.26 4.02 -9.25
N VAL A 81 -4.41 5.30 -8.91
CA VAL A 81 -5.45 5.78 -8.02
C VAL A 81 -6.18 6.94 -8.70
N LYS A 82 -7.50 6.86 -8.81
CA LYS A 82 -8.33 7.89 -9.46
C LYS A 82 -8.89 8.89 -8.47
N GLU A 83 -9.22 8.42 -7.26
CA GLU A 83 -9.74 9.24 -6.16
C GLU A 83 -8.97 8.87 -4.90
N PRO A 84 -8.88 9.78 -3.89
CA PRO A 84 -8.15 9.46 -2.67
C PRO A 84 -8.63 8.16 -2.04
N ALA A 85 -7.67 7.35 -1.60
CA ALA A 85 -7.93 6.07 -0.95
C ALA A 85 -7.06 5.93 0.29
N SER A 86 -7.48 5.05 1.21
CA SER A 86 -6.71 4.72 2.40
C SER A 86 -6.51 3.22 2.53
N TYR A 87 -5.48 2.83 3.27
CA TYR A 87 -5.11 1.44 3.40
C TYR A 87 -4.44 1.14 4.74
N ILE A 88 -4.46 -0.13 5.10
CA ILE A 88 -3.61 -0.71 6.15
C ILE A 88 -2.72 -1.74 5.47
N CYS A 89 -1.43 -1.67 5.72
CA CYS A 89 -0.47 -2.66 5.22
C CYS A 89 0.16 -3.40 6.38
N LYS A 90 0.15 -4.72 6.32
CA LYS A 90 0.86 -5.58 7.28
C LYS A 90 2.08 -6.16 6.58
N TYR A 91 3.23 -6.11 7.24
CA TYR A 91 4.51 -6.59 6.72
C TYR A 91 4.86 -7.93 7.38
N THR A 92 5.19 -8.92 6.58
CA THR A 92 5.61 -10.25 7.04
C THR A 92 6.85 -10.74 6.22
#